data_010c86d397590a725ee3210f47d00c0a
#
_entry.id   010c86d397590a725ee3210f47d00c0a
#
_cell.length_a   1.000
_cell.length_b   1.000
_cell.length_c   1.000
_cell.angle_alpha   90.00
_cell.angle_beta   90.00
_cell.angle_gamma   90.00
#
_symmetry.space_group_name_H-M   'P 1'
#
loop_
_entity.id
_entity.type
_entity.pdbx_description
1 polymer ?
#
loop_
_entity_poly.entity_id
_entity_poly.type
_entity_poly.pdbx_seq_one_letter_code
_entity_poly.pdbx_strand_id
1 'polypeptide(L)'
;MNKSELDLSNLENSIITLKTCTVDYHTTKDVKMKEYIADACVKRYEYTVETAWKTMKKYLKLEYGKSDQELTMNNIFRFMEGYGFIQSWEKWREYYDRRNDTSHEYNKEKADELLGIVDNLVVDCDYLCSKLKQALGE
;
A
#
# COMPACT_ATOMS: atom_id res chain seq x y z
N MET A 1 2.21 14.78 19.90
CA MET A 1 2.33 13.35 19.50
C MET A 1 3.65 12.77 19.95
N ASN A 2 3.64 11.57 20.43
CA ASN A 2 4.87 10.83 20.72
C ASN A 2 5.32 10.10 19.44
N LYS A 3 6.41 10.56 18.85
CA LYS A 3 6.94 10.03 17.59
C LYS A 3 7.30 8.54 17.67
N SER A 4 7.65 8.04 18.86
CA SER A 4 8.00 6.63 19.04
C SER A 4 6.80 5.69 18.92
N GLU A 5 5.56 6.21 18.95
CA GLU A 5 4.36 5.40 18.83
C GLU A 5 4.03 5.00 17.40
N LEU A 6 4.56 5.70 16.40
CA LEU A 6 4.35 5.35 15.00
C LEU A 6 5.63 4.78 14.41
N ASP A 7 5.58 3.48 14.14
CA ASP A 7 6.70 2.74 13.56
C ASP A 7 6.42 2.47 12.10
N LEU A 8 7.29 2.95 11.22
CA LEU A 8 7.15 2.81 9.77
C LEU A 8 7.84 1.55 9.21
N SER A 9 8.46 0.73 10.07
CA SER A 9 9.23 -0.45 9.63
C SER A 9 8.41 -1.42 8.80
N ASN A 10 7.19 -1.73 9.23
CA ASN A 10 6.33 -2.67 8.50
C ASN A 10 5.95 -2.14 7.13
N LEU A 11 5.65 -0.85 7.04
CA LEU A 11 5.32 -0.22 5.75
C LEU A 11 6.53 -0.24 4.83
N GLU A 12 7.69 0.16 5.32
CA GLU A 12 8.93 0.16 4.53
C GLU A 12 9.27 -1.24 4.02
N ASN A 13 9.19 -2.24 4.90
CA ASN A 13 9.48 -3.62 4.53
C ASN A 13 8.49 -4.16 3.50
N SER A 14 7.21 -3.82 3.63
CA SER A 14 6.20 -4.25 2.67
C SER A 14 6.46 -3.68 1.27
N ILE A 15 6.90 -2.43 1.20
CA ILE A 15 7.25 -1.78 -0.06
C ILE A 15 8.45 -2.49 -0.70
N ILE A 16 9.48 -2.79 0.09
CA ILE A 16 10.69 -3.46 -0.40
C ILE A 16 10.35 -4.85 -0.95
N THR A 17 9.57 -5.64 -0.22
CA THR A 17 9.22 -6.99 -0.66
C THR A 17 8.33 -6.97 -1.90
N LEU A 18 7.44 -5.98 -2.02
CA LEU A 18 6.62 -5.80 -3.21
C LEU A 18 7.48 -5.47 -4.43
N LYS A 19 8.43 -4.54 -4.29
CA LYS A 19 9.37 -4.18 -5.35
C LYS A 19 10.14 -5.42 -5.83
N THR A 20 10.64 -6.21 -4.89
CA THR A 20 11.42 -7.42 -5.19
C THR A 20 10.60 -8.42 -5.99
N CYS A 21 9.37 -8.71 -5.54
CA CYS A 21 8.47 -9.61 -6.25
C CYS A 21 8.18 -9.14 -7.67
N THR A 22 7.98 -7.84 -7.85
CA THR A 22 7.67 -7.25 -9.16
C THR A 22 8.86 -7.40 -10.12
N VAL A 23 10.08 -7.13 -9.64
CA VAL A 23 11.28 -7.33 -10.45
C VAL A 23 11.43 -8.80 -10.82
N ASP A 24 11.24 -9.71 -9.87
CA ASP A 24 11.35 -11.15 -10.14
C ASP A 24 10.34 -11.60 -11.18
N TYR A 25 9.10 -11.08 -11.12
CA TYR A 25 8.07 -11.39 -12.09
C TYR A 25 8.50 -10.98 -13.51
N HIS A 26 9.02 -9.76 -13.65
CA HIS A 26 9.40 -9.24 -14.97
C HIS A 26 10.67 -9.87 -15.53
N THR A 27 11.55 -10.41 -14.68
CA THR A 27 12.83 -10.99 -15.12
C THR A 27 12.79 -12.49 -15.29
N THR A 28 11.80 -13.18 -14.74
CA THR A 28 11.69 -14.64 -14.82
C THR A 28 11.12 -15.06 -16.18
N LYS A 29 11.79 -16.02 -16.83
CA LYS A 29 11.38 -16.52 -18.15
C LYS A 29 10.62 -17.83 -18.09
N ASP A 30 10.78 -18.60 -17.02
CA ASP A 30 10.08 -19.87 -16.83
C ASP A 30 8.60 -19.59 -16.53
N VAL A 31 7.69 -20.10 -17.38
CA VAL A 31 6.26 -19.80 -17.29
C VAL A 31 5.68 -20.26 -15.96
N LYS A 32 6.02 -21.47 -15.52
CA LYS A 32 5.48 -22.03 -14.29
C LYS A 32 5.97 -21.26 -13.06
N MET A 33 7.26 -20.95 -13.03
CA MET A 33 7.83 -20.14 -11.96
C MET A 33 7.20 -18.74 -11.92
N LYS A 34 6.94 -18.18 -13.11
CA LYS A 34 6.31 -16.86 -13.22
C LYS A 34 4.91 -16.85 -12.60
N GLU A 35 4.14 -17.95 -12.72
CA GLU A 35 2.84 -18.08 -12.06
C GLU A 35 2.97 -18.05 -10.54
N TYR A 36 3.95 -18.76 -9.98
CA TYR A 36 4.20 -18.76 -8.54
C TYR A 36 4.59 -17.36 -8.06
N ILE A 37 5.42 -16.67 -8.82
CA ILE A 37 5.84 -15.30 -8.48
C ILE A 37 4.64 -14.35 -8.56
N ALA A 38 3.78 -14.50 -9.55
CA ALA A 38 2.56 -13.68 -9.67
C ALA A 38 1.68 -13.84 -8.42
N ASP A 39 1.49 -15.07 -7.94
CA ASP A 39 0.74 -15.32 -6.71
C ASP A 39 1.37 -14.63 -5.52
N ALA A 40 2.70 -14.70 -5.41
CA ALA A 40 3.42 -14.01 -4.35
C ALA A 40 3.24 -12.48 -4.44
N CYS A 41 3.29 -11.93 -5.65
CA CYS A 41 3.07 -10.49 -5.86
C CYS A 41 1.67 -10.06 -5.44
N VAL A 42 0.65 -10.87 -5.73
CA VAL A 42 -0.73 -10.61 -5.30
C VAL A 42 -0.80 -10.53 -3.77
N LYS A 43 -0.19 -11.49 -3.07
CA LYS A 43 -0.16 -11.48 -1.61
C LYS A 43 0.59 -10.28 -1.05
N ARG A 44 1.71 -9.92 -1.65
CA ARG A 44 2.50 -8.75 -1.25
C ARG A 44 1.74 -7.45 -1.49
N TYR A 45 1.00 -7.37 -2.60
CA TYR A 45 0.13 -6.24 -2.89
C TYR A 45 -0.93 -6.07 -1.78
N GLU A 46 -1.66 -7.16 -1.47
CA GLU A 46 -2.68 -7.13 -0.42
C GLU A 46 -2.09 -6.64 0.91
N TYR A 47 -0.95 -7.20 1.30
CA TYR A 47 -0.28 -6.86 2.53
C TYR A 47 0.16 -5.39 2.54
N THR A 48 0.70 -4.90 1.43
CA THR A 48 1.20 -3.52 1.33
C THR A 48 0.07 -2.51 1.46
N VAL A 49 -1.04 -2.72 0.74
CA VAL A 49 -2.21 -1.84 0.83
C VAL A 49 -2.77 -1.83 2.26
N GLU A 50 -2.89 -3.02 2.86
CA GLU A 50 -3.40 -3.17 4.22
C GLU A 50 -2.52 -2.44 5.22
N THR A 51 -1.21 -2.61 5.13
CA THR A 51 -0.25 -1.96 6.02
C THR A 51 -0.28 -0.44 5.83
N ALA A 52 -0.40 0.02 4.59
CA ALA A 52 -0.42 1.44 4.28
C ALA A 52 -1.62 2.15 4.92
N TRP A 53 -2.84 1.65 4.69
CA TRP A 53 -4.01 2.36 5.23
C TRP A 53 -4.08 2.25 6.76
N LYS A 54 -3.62 1.15 7.34
CA LYS A 54 -3.55 1.03 8.81
C LYS A 54 -2.56 2.01 9.40
N THR A 55 -1.43 2.24 8.73
CA THR A 55 -0.44 3.24 9.14
C THR A 55 -1.04 4.65 9.05
N MET A 56 -1.74 4.95 7.96
CA MET A 56 -2.45 6.23 7.80
C MET A 56 -3.44 6.46 8.93
N LYS A 57 -4.27 5.46 9.23
CA LYS A 57 -5.28 5.53 10.29
C LYS A 57 -4.62 5.81 11.63
N LYS A 58 -3.57 5.08 11.95
CA LYS A 58 -2.84 5.27 13.20
C LYS A 58 -2.27 6.68 13.31
N TYR A 59 -1.66 7.17 12.24
CA TYR A 59 -1.12 8.52 12.20
C TYR A 59 -2.19 9.57 12.46
N LEU A 60 -3.35 9.43 11.80
CA LEU A 60 -4.45 10.39 11.97
C LEU A 60 -4.99 10.37 13.41
N LYS A 61 -5.03 9.23 14.04
CA LYS A 61 -5.44 9.13 15.44
C LYS A 61 -4.43 9.79 16.37
N LEU A 62 -3.15 9.52 16.18
CA LEU A 62 -2.08 10.02 17.05
C LEU A 62 -1.85 11.52 16.87
N GLU A 63 -1.78 12.00 15.64
CA GLU A 63 -1.41 13.39 15.37
C GLU A 63 -2.61 14.33 15.39
N TYR A 64 -3.75 13.89 14.84
CA TYR A 64 -4.92 14.76 14.65
C TYR A 64 -6.07 14.42 15.58
N GLY A 65 -5.91 13.43 16.45
CA GLY A 65 -6.93 13.07 17.42
C GLY A 65 -8.23 12.55 16.80
N LYS A 66 -8.17 12.00 15.58
CA LYS A 66 -9.36 11.50 14.91
C LYS A 66 -9.89 10.25 15.61
N SER A 67 -11.21 10.12 15.66
CA SER A 67 -11.88 8.97 16.26
C SER A 67 -12.06 7.84 15.25
N ASP A 68 -12.28 6.63 15.74
CA ASP A 68 -12.58 5.48 14.87
C ASP A 68 -13.82 5.72 14.03
N GLN A 69 -14.81 6.44 14.58
CA GLN A 69 -16.05 6.75 13.86
C GLN A 69 -15.80 7.68 12.67
N GLU A 70 -14.87 8.63 12.81
CA GLU A 70 -14.51 9.55 11.73
C GLU A 70 -13.69 8.86 10.63
N LEU A 71 -12.96 7.79 10.98
CA LEU A 71 -11.97 7.18 10.10
C LEU A 71 -12.54 6.00 9.31
N THR A 72 -13.56 6.27 8.50
CA THR A 72 -13.99 5.35 7.44
C THR A 72 -12.88 5.28 6.39
N MET A 73 -12.91 4.26 5.53
CA MET A 73 -11.86 4.09 4.52
C MET A 73 -11.71 5.34 3.63
N ASN A 74 -12.82 5.87 3.14
CA ASN A 74 -12.77 7.08 2.31
C ASN A 74 -12.23 8.28 3.09
N ASN A 75 -12.63 8.43 4.35
CA ASN A 75 -12.19 9.57 5.16
C ASN A 75 -10.71 9.49 5.47
N ILE A 76 -10.18 8.29 5.72
CA ILE A 76 -8.73 8.12 5.92
C ILE A 76 -7.98 8.71 4.72
N PHE A 77 -8.34 8.29 3.52
CA PHE A 77 -7.67 8.76 2.30
C PHE A 77 -7.90 10.26 2.06
N ARG A 78 -9.12 10.74 2.29
CA ARG A 78 -9.41 12.17 2.11
C ARG A 78 -8.65 13.05 3.08
N PHE A 79 -8.54 12.65 4.35
CA PHE A 79 -7.73 13.39 5.32
C PHE A 79 -6.26 13.40 4.91
N MET A 80 -5.73 12.25 4.52
CA MET A 80 -4.33 12.16 4.12
C MET A 80 -4.03 12.99 2.88
N GLU A 81 -4.94 13.05 1.91
CA GLU A 81 -4.80 13.94 0.77
C GLU A 81 -4.83 15.41 1.22
N GLY A 82 -5.81 15.75 2.06
CA GLY A 82 -5.97 17.13 2.55
C GLY A 82 -4.76 17.64 3.32
N TYR A 83 -4.08 16.75 4.05
CA TYR A 83 -2.88 17.11 4.82
C TYR A 83 -1.59 16.96 4.00
N GLY A 84 -1.68 16.54 2.74
CA GLY A 84 -0.53 16.49 1.85
C GLY A 84 0.32 15.23 1.94
N PHE A 85 -0.18 14.16 2.56
CA PHE A 85 0.56 12.91 2.70
C PHE A 85 0.40 11.98 1.51
N ILE A 86 -0.69 12.12 0.78
CA ILE A 86 -0.92 11.40 -0.48
C ILE A 86 -1.39 12.38 -1.54
N GLN A 87 -1.26 12.01 -2.82
CA GLN A 87 -1.61 12.88 -3.93
C GLN A 87 -3.04 12.71 -4.40
N SER A 88 -3.64 11.52 -4.24
CA SER A 88 -4.98 11.24 -4.71
C SER A 88 -5.67 10.19 -3.84
N TRP A 89 -6.73 10.62 -3.14
CA TRP A 89 -7.54 9.70 -2.34
C TRP A 89 -8.25 8.69 -3.24
N GLU A 90 -8.62 9.08 -4.46
CA GLU A 90 -9.31 8.22 -5.41
C GLU A 90 -8.43 7.06 -5.87
N LYS A 91 -7.15 7.32 -6.12
CA LYS A 91 -6.19 6.28 -6.45
C LYS A 91 -6.02 5.28 -5.31
N TRP A 92 -5.91 5.76 -4.07
CA TRP A 92 -5.79 4.90 -2.90
C TRP A 92 -7.05 4.07 -2.68
N ARG A 93 -8.22 4.64 -2.96
CA ARG A 93 -9.47 3.88 -2.93
C ARG A 93 -9.46 2.76 -3.99
N GLU A 94 -8.95 3.05 -5.16
CA GLU A 94 -8.80 2.04 -6.21
C GLU A 94 -7.85 0.91 -5.77
N TYR A 95 -6.71 1.25 -5.16
CA TYR A 95 -5.79 0.23 -4.63
C TYR A 95 -6.50 -0.67 -3.61
N TYR A 96 -7.27 -0.07 -2.72
CA TYR A 96 -8.02 -0.81 -1.70
C TYR A 96 -9.07 -1.72 -2.33
N ASP A 97 -9.82 -1.23 -3.30
CA ASP A 97 -10.86 -2.01 -3.98
C ASP A 97 -10.25 -3.18 -4.76
N ARG A 98 -9.13 -2.97 -5.44
CA ARG A 98 -8.40 -4.02 -6.15
C ARG A 98 -7.87 -5.08 -5.20
N ARG A 99 -7.50 -4.70 -3.97
CA ARG A 99 -7.09 -5.64 -2.93
C ARG A 99 -8.21 -6.65 -2.65
N ASN A 100 -9.43 -6.19 -2.56
CA ASN A 100 -10.57 -7.07 -2.32
C ASN A 100 -10.80 -8.04 -3.47
N ASP A 101 -10.57 -7.61 -4.71
CA ASP A 101 -10.71 -8.46 -5.90
C ASP A 101 -9.67 -9.59 -5.92
N THR A 102 -8.50 -9.39 -5.32
CA THR A 102 -7.42 -10.38 -5.34
C THR A 102 -7.63 -11.53 -4.35
N SER A 103 -8.63 -11.48 -3.49
CA SER A 103 -8.93 -12.51 -2.51
C SER A 103 -9.57 -13.76 -3.12
N HIS A 104 -9.92 -13.74 -4.40
CA HIS A 104 -10.56 -14.84 -5.11
C HIS A 104 -9.52 -15.73 -5.79
N GLU A 105 -10.00 -16.83 -6.41
CA GLU A 105 -9.15 -17.78 -7.09
C GLU A 105 -8.23 -17.11 -8.11
N TYR A 106 -7.04 -17.68 -8.28
CA TYR A 106 -6.04 -17.19 -9.23
C TYR A 106 -6.64 -17.10 -10.63
N ASN A 107 -6.51 -15.93 -11.22
CA ASN A 107 -6.86 -15.65 -12.60
C ASN A 107 -5.71 -14.87 -13.21
N LYS A 108 -5.08 -15.44 -14.24
CA LYS A 108 -3.90 -14.83 -14.86
C LYS A 108 -4.17 -13.42 -15.39
N GLU A 109 -5.33 -13.19 -15.98
CA GLU A 109 -5.68 -11.86 -16.51
C GLU A 109 -5.78 -10.83 -15.40
N LYS A 110 -6.44 -11.18 -14.28
CA LYS A 110 -6.56 -10.30 -13.13
C LYS A 110 -5.21 -10.06 -12.48
N ALA A 111 -4.37 -11.09 -12.39
CA ALA A 111 -3.02 -10.96 -11.85
C ALA A 111 -2.19 -10.02 -12.72
N ASP A 112 -2.24 -10.16 -14.05
CA ASP A 112 -1.52 -9.29 -14.97
C ASP A 112 -2.00 -7.83 -14.86
N GLU A 113 -3.31 -7.61 -14.77
CA GLU A 113 -3.87 -6.28 -14.54
C GLU A 113 -3.37 -5.68 -13.24
N LEU A 114 -3.37 -6.47 -12.17
CA LEU A 114 -2.90 -6.03 -10.86
C LEU A 114 -1.43 -5.65 -10.93
N LEU A 115 -0.61 -6.48 -11.57
CA LEU A 115 0.82 -6.19 -11.71
C LEU A 115 1.06 -4.90 -12.50
N GLY A 116 0.12 -4.54 -13.40
CA GLY A 116 0.19 -3.28 -14.13
C GLY A 116 0.02 -2.06 -13.24
N ILE A 117 -0.68 -2.19 -12.12
CA ILE A 117 -0.87 -1.07 -11.19
C ILE A 117 0.10 -1.09 -10.01
N VAL A 118 0.85 -2.18 -9.82
CA VAL A 118 1.79 -2.30 -8.70
C VAL A 118 2.86 -1.22 -8.76
N ASP A 119 3.35 -0.89 -9.95
CA ASP A 119 4.37 0.16 -10.09
C ASP A 119 3.83 1.51 -9.59
N ASN A 120 2.58 1.81 -9.87
CA ASN A 120 1.94 3.04 -9.37
C ASN A 120 1.80 3.00 -7.84
N LEU A 121 1.39 1.85 -7.30
CA LEU A 121 1.28 1.68 -5.85
C LEU A 121 2.64 1.90 -5.17
N VAL A 122 3.70 1.34 -5.73
CA VAL A 122 5.04 1.49 -5.18
C VAL A 122 5.44 2.98 -5.13
N VAL A 123 5.22 3.72 -6.22
CA VAL A 123 5.52 5.15 -6.26
C VAL A 123 4.70 5.90 -5.20
N ASP A 124 3.42 5.60 -5.09
CA ASP A 124 2.54 6.27 -4.13
C ASP A 124 2.87 5.90 -2.69
N CYS A 125 3.30 4.67 -2.43
CA CYS A 125 3.76 4.25 -1.11
C CYS A 125 5.08 4.93 -0.73
N ASP A 126 6.00 5.06 -1.67
CA ASP A 126 7.26 5.79 -1.42
C ASP A 126 6.98 7.26 -1.06
N TYR A 127 6.03 7.88 -1.77
CA TYR A 127 5.60 9.25 -1.47
C TYR A 127 5.04 9.34 -0.05
N LEU A 128 4.13 8.44 0.29
CA LEU A 128 3.53 8.39 1.64
C LEU A 128 4.60 8.24 2.72
N CYS A 129 5.50 7.28 2.55
CA CYS A 129 6.59 7.04 3.50
C CYS A 129 7.46 8.27 3.69
N SER A 130 7.83 8.92 2.59
CA SER A 130 8.66 10.13 2.61
C SER A 130 7.97 11.24 3.40
N LYS A 131 6.68 11.45 3.15
CA LYS A 131 5.92 12.49 3.86
C LYS A 131 5.77 12.19 5.35
N LEU A 132 5.50 10.92 5.68
CA LEU A 132 5.40 10.52 7.08
C LEU A 132 6.72 10.68 7.81
N LYS A 133 7.84 10.31 7.17
CA LYS A 133 9.17 10.51 7.75
C LYS A 133 9.45 11.99 8.02
N GLN A 134 9.13 12.85 7.07
CA GLN A 134 9.29 14.30 7.26
C GLN A 134 8.48 14.79 8.46
N ALA A 135 7.23 14.35 8.57
CA ALA A 135 6.35 14.75 9.67
C ALA A 135 6.87 14.25 11.03
N LEU A 136 7.51 13.09 11.06
CA LEU A 136 8.07 12.51 12.28
C LEU A 136 9.48 13.01 12.60
N GLY A 137 10.07 13.83 11.73
CA GLY A 137 11.41 14.37 11.91
C GLY A 137 12.52 13.38 11.59
N GLU A 138 12.22 12.42 10.76
CA GLU A 138 13.20 11.42 10.33
C GLU A 138 13.87 11.77 9.01
#